data_fbf24c31f23876fe591b4d8483bc433e
#
_entry.id   fbf24c31f23876fe591b4d8483bc433e
#
_cell.length_a   1.000
_cell.length_b   1.000
_cell.length_c   1.000
_cell.angle_alpha   90.00
_cell.angle_beta   90.00
_cell.angle_gamma   90.00
#
_symmetry.space_group_name_H-M   'P 1'
#
loop_
_entity.id
_entity.type
_entity.pdbx_description
1 polymer ?
#
loop_
_entity_poly.entity_id
_entity_poly.type
_entity_poly.pdbx_seq_one_letter_code
_entity_poly.pdbx_strand_id
1 'polypeptide(L)'
;MWRWHSIAAKKASGDANKSRMYSIIGKKIQIAAKNGADPKMNPSLEMMLEKARYHGLPKDVVERAILKGSGQLEWEEMKEVFYEGYGPNGSAILIKTVTSNTNRTSQSLRTALQKAWGSMAEIGAVARQFKEQGFIVIDGKSQMVEDKGRQIEQIMPFDTETLEMEMMDLPIEDLSIDWQIAEVYTSKSDFVSVRKAVVELGYHISEADIHFFAENQISLTGEDRETFEHILEVLHDDEDVDQVYHNLAL
;
A
#
# COMPACT_ATOMS: atom_id res chain seq x y z
N MET A 1 14.49 -2.30 -13.44
CA MET A 1 14.66 -1.67 -12.12
C MET A 1 13.45 -0.79 -11.87
N TRP A 2 12.62 -1.16 -10.93
CA TRP A 2 11.29 -0.58 -10.72
C TRP A 2 11.40 0.68 -9.87
N ARG A 3 10.93 1.83 -10.37
CA ARG A 3 10.81 3.06 -9.57
C ARG A 3 9.34 3.26 -9.16
N TRP A 4 8.84 2.46 -8.24
CA TRP A 4 7.51 2.65 -7.67
C TRP A 4 7.37 3.98 -6.91
N HIS A 5 8.41 4.37 -6.18
CA HIS A 5 8.41 5.58 -5.34
C HIS A 5 8.31 6.91 -6.07
N SER A 6 8.69 6.97 -7.35
CA SER A 6 8.67 8.26 -8.05
C SER A 6 7.26 8.79 -8.37
N ILE A 7 6.24 7.93 -8.38
CA ILE A 7 4.84 8.31 -8.66
C ILE A 7 4.04 8.52 -7.38
N ALA A 8 4.19 7.67 -6.38
CA ALA A 8 3.48 7.80 -5.10
C ALA A 8 3.94 9.02 -4.30
N ALA A 9 5.25 9.33 -4.29
CA ALA A 9 5.82 10.45 -3.54
C ALA A 9 5.49 11.83 -4.12
N LYS A 10 5.24 11.95 -5.42
CA LYS A 10 4.97 13.25 -6.07
C LYS A 10 3.55 13.78 -5.91
N LYS A 11 2.58 12.97 -5.44
CA LYS A 11 1.18 13.39 -5.31
C LYS A 11 0.64 13.53 -3.88
N ALA A 12 1.46 13.38 -2.86
CA ALA A 12 1.03 13.48 -1.45
C ALA A 12 0.97 14.93 -0.92
N SER A 13 0.59 15.91 -1.72
CA SER A 13 0.52 17.30 -1.29
C SER A 13 -0.89 17.89 -1.41
N GLY A 14 -1.78 17.52 -0.48
CA GLY A 14 -3.06 18.19 -0.32
C GLY A 14 -3.88 17.58 0.80
N ASP A 15 -4.65 18.41 1.53
CA ASP A 15 -5.50 17.98 2.63
C ASP A 15 -6.53 16.92 2.20
N ALA A 16 -6.99 16.95 0.95
CA ALA A 16 -7.92 15.95 0.40
C ALA A 16 -7.28 14.55 0.32
N ASN A 17 -6.04 14.45 -0.16
CA ASN A 17 -5.30 13.18 -0.21
C ASN A 17 -5.03 12.62 1.19
N LYS A 18 -4.73 13.48 2.15
CA LYS A 18 -4.53 13.09 3.54
C LYS A 18 -5.82 12.55 4.16
N SER A 19 -6.95 13.23 3.93
CA SER A 19 -8.26 12.80 4.42
C SER A 19 -8.66 11.43 3.84
N ARG A 20 -8.45 11.23 2.52
CA ARG A 20 -8.71 9.95 1.86
C ARG A 20 -7.83 8.84 2.44
N MET A 21 -6.52 9.08 2.58
CA MET A 21 -5.60 8.12 3.17
C MET A 21 -6.02 7.74 4.60
N TYR A 22 -6.44 8.71 5.42
CA TYR A 22 -6.96 8.45 6.76
C TYR A 22 -8.22 7.57 6.73
N SER A 23 -9.12 7.81 5.77
CA SER A 23 -10.31 7.00 5.57
C SER A 23 -9.95 5.55 5.25
N ILE A 24 -9.05 5.33 4.29
CA ILE A 24 -8.60 3.99 3.88
C ILE A 24 -7.92 3.25 5.04
N ILE A 25 -6.97 3.89 5.73
CA ILE A 25 -6.30 3.27 6.89
C ILE A 25 -7.32 2.91 7.97
N GLY A 26 -8.28 3.80 8.26
CA GLY A 26 -9.36 3.53 9.20
C GLY A 26 -10.23 2.33 8.80
N LYS A 27 -10.58 2.19 7.52
CA LYS A 27 -11.29 1.03 6.98
C LYS A 27 -10.47 -0.26 7.11
N LYS A 28 -9.15 -0.21 6.83
CA LYS A 28 -8.24 -1.36 6.97
C LYS A 28 -8.06 -1.79 8.44
N ILE A 29 -8.00 -0.84 9.38
CA ILE A 29 -8.00 -1.13 10.83
C ILE A 29 -9.28 -1.88 11.22
N GLN A 30 -10.45 -1.48 10.72
CA GLN A 30 -11.71 -2.20 10.99
C GLN A 30 -11.64 -3.65 10.50
N ILE A 31 -11.12 -3.89 9.30
CA ILE A 31 -10.94 -5.25 8.76
C ILE A 31 -10.00 -6.06 9.64
N ALA A 32 -8.86 -5.51 10.01
CA ALA A 32 -7.88 -6.21 10.84
C ALA A 32 -8.43 -6.52 12.24
N ALA A 33 -9.15 -5.60 12.86
CA ALA A 33 -9.72 -5.74 14.20
C ALA A 33 -10.81 -6.83 14.31
N LYS A 34 -11.36 -7.33 13.19
CA LYS A 34 -12.28 -8.49 13.21
C LYS A 34 -11.65 -9.73 13.82
N ASN A 35 -10.34 -9.92 13.63
CA ASN A 35 -9.60 -11.08 14.15
C ASN A 35 -9.13 -10.87 15.60
N GLY A 36 -9.53 -9.78 16.24
CA GLY A 36 -9.20 -9.44 17.62
C GLY A 36 -8.75 -7.99 17.76
N ALA A 37 -9.14 -7.35 18.86
CA ALA A 37 -8.85 -5.95 19.15
C ALA A 37 -7.49 -5.73 19.83
N ASP A 38 -6.81 -6.80 20.28
CA ASP A 38 -5.48 -6.71 20.91
C ASP A 38 -4.38 -6.81 19.84
N PRO A 39 -3.59 -5.74 19.61
CA PRO A 39 -2.51 -5.76 18.62
C PRO A 39 -1.44 -6.81 18.91
N LYS A 40 -1.18 -7.12 20.18
CA LYS A 40 -0.18 -8.14 20.56
C LYS A 40 -0.53 -9.54 20.09
N MET A 41 -1.83 -9.81 19.92
CA MET A 41 -2.38 -11.10 19.48
C MET A 41 -2.83 -11.07 18.02
N ASN A 42 -2.77 -9.89 17.37
CA ASN A 42 -3.24 -9.69 16.01
C ASN A 42 -2.20 -8.92 15.18
N PRO A 43 -1.27 -9.63 14.51
CA PRO A 43 -0.21 -9.00 13.71
C PRO A 43 -0.72 -8.08 12.59
N SER A 44 -1.86 -8.40 11.98
CA SER A 44 -2.48 -7.55 10.97
C SER A 44 -2.93 -6.21 11.55
N LEU A 45 -3.49 -6.23 12.77
CA LEU A 45 -3.87 -5.00 13.45
C LEU A 45 -2.65 -4.19 13.87
N GLU A 46 -1.62 -4.86 14.42
CA GLU A 46 -0.36 -4.20 14.79
C GLU A 46 0.24 -3.44 13.60
N MET A 47 0.34 -4.09 12.43
CA MET A 47 0.84 -3.49 11.20
C MET A 47 0.01 -2.27 10.77
N MET A 48 -1.32 -2.35 10.85
CA MET A 48 -2.18 -1.21 10.50
C MET A 48 -2.06 -0.07 11.51
N LEU A 49 -1.80 -0.35 12.77
CA LEU A 49 -1.57 0.68 13.80
C LEU A 49 -0.21 1.38 13.64
N GLU A 50 0.81 0.66 13.17
CA GLU A 50 2.11 1.27 12.80
C GLU A 50 1.92 2.21 11.60
N LYS A 51 1.22 1.75 10.56
CA LYS A 51 0.89 2.57 9.39
C LYS A 51 0.08 3.81 9.79
N ALA A 52 -0.89 3.67 10.70
CA ALA A 52 -1.67 4.79 11.24
C ALA A 52 -0.80 5.80 11.98
N ARG A 53 0.18 5.34 12.78
CA ARG A 53 1.13 6.21 13.50
C ARG A 53 2.04 6.95 12.54
N TYR A 54 2.61 6.25 11.56
CA TYR A 54 3.46 6.83 10.54
C TYR A 54 2.77 7.99 9.80
N HIS A 55 1.52 7.80 9.41
CA HIS A 55 0.74 8.82 8.72
C HIS A 55 0.08 9.85 9.66
N GLY A 56 0.24 9.73 10.96
CA GLY A 56 -0.30 10.66 11.95
C GLY A 56 -1.82 10.62 12.10
N LEU A 57 -2.42 9.42 11.99
CA LEU A 57 -3.86 9.26 12.23
C LEU A 57 -4.22 9.65 13.68
N PRO A 58 -5.30 10.47 13.91
CA PRO A 58 -5.74 10.79 15.24
C PRO A 58 -6.14 9.55 16.04
N LYS A 59 -5.78 9.52 17.32
CA LYS A 59 -6.01 8.36 18.19
C LYS A 59 -7.49 7.99 18.31
N ASP A 60 -8.38 8.98 18.38
CA ASP A 60 -9.82 8.77 18.46
C ASP A 60 -10.39 8.09 17.21
N VAL A 61 -9.82 8.37 16.01
CA VAL A 61 -10.17 7.70 14.76
C VAL A 61 -9.74 6.24 14.80
N VAL A 62 -8.52 5.97 15.27
CA VAL A 62 -7.98 4.61 15.42
C VAL A 62 -8.80 3.79 16.40
N GLU A 63 -9.06 4.32 17.60
CA GLU A 63 -9.87 3.65 18.63
C GLU A 63 -11.28 3.32 18.12
N ARG A 64 -11.94 4.28 17.46
CA ARG A 64 -13.26 4.06 16.87
C ARG A 64 -13.23 2.98 15.78
N ALA A 65 -12.18 2.94 14.96
CA ALA A 65 -12.02 1.91 13.93
C ALA A 65 -11.84 0.51 14.55
N ILE A 66 -11.08 0.37 15.64
CA ILE A 66 -10.94 -0.89 16.38
C ILE A 66 -12.27 -1.33 16.99
N LEU A 67 -12.99 -0.42 17.65
CA LEU A 67 -14.31 -0.73 18.26
C LEU A 67 -15.32 -1.19 17.21
N LYS A 68 -15.34 -0.54 16.05
CA LYS A 68 -16.18 -0.96 14.92
C LYS A 68 -15.79 -2.37 14.43
N GLY A 69 -14.52 -2.58 14.15
CA GLY A 69 -14.03 -3.86 13.62
C GLY A 69 -14.23 -5.03 14.59
N SER A 70 -14.09 -4.79 15.89
CA SER A 70 -14.32 -5.81 16.94
C SER A 70 -15.80 -6.03 17.28
N GLY A 71 -16.74 -5.33 16.62
CA GLY A 71 -18.18 -5.49 16.84
C GLY A 71 -18.73 -4.81 18.10
N GLN A 72 -17.95 -3.93 18.73
CA GLN A 72 -18.38 -3.18 19.92
C GLN A 72 -19.22 -1.92 19.59
N LEU A 73 -19.18 -1.51 18.32
CA LEU A 73 -20.03 -0.43 17.78
C LEU A 73 -20.75 -0.96 16.53
N GLU A 74 -21.96 -0.45 16.27
CA GLU A 74 -22.65 -0.71 15.01
C GLU A 74 -21.86 -0.16 13.84
N TRP A 75 -21.74 -0.95 12.77
CA TRP A 75 -20.95 -0.62 11.60
C TRP A 75 -21.36 -1.41 10.37
N GLU A 76 -21.05 -0.88 9.20
CA GLU A 76 -21.14 -1.61 7.94
C GLU A 76 -19.88 -2.44 7.74
N GLU A 77 -20.03 -3.69 7.37
CA GLU A 77 -18.90 -4.61 7.19
C GLU A 77 -18.01 -4.16 6.05
N MET A 78 -16.77 -3.77 6.34
CA MET A 78 -15.76 -3.44 5.34
C MET A 78 -15.17 -4.71 4.73
N LYS A 79 -14.95 -4.66 3.41
CA LYS A 79 -14.32 -5.74 2.62
C LYS A 79 -13.27 -5.17 1.70
N GLU A 80 -12.17 -5.91 1.54
CA GLU A 80 -11.24 -5.70 0.45
C GLU A 80 -11.78 -6.42 -0.79
N VAL A 81 -11.86 -5.70 -1.90
CA VAL A 81 -12.37 -6.21 -3.17
C VAL A 81 -11.47 -5.73 -4.30
N PHE A 82 -11.13 -6.63 -5.21
CA PHE A 82 -10.41 -6.29 -6.42
C PHE A 82 -11.36 -6.10 -7.59
N TYR A 83 -11.09 -5.06 -8.36
CA TYR A 83 -11.72 -4.83 -9.65
C TYR A 83 -10.65 -4.78 -10.73
N GLU A 84 -11.05 -5.10 -11.94
CA GLU A 84 -10.16 -5.25 -13.06
C GLU A 84 -10.61 -4.34 -14.20
N GLY A 85 -9.64 -3.79 -14.92
CA GLY A 85 -9.92 -2.87 -16.02
C GLY A 85 -8.81 -2.85 -17.06
N TYR A 86 -9.13 -2.24 -18.18
CA TYR A 86 -8.22 -1.97 -19.27
C TYR A 86 -8.18 -0.49 -19.60
N GLY A 87 -7.00 0.00 -19.91
CA GLY A 87 -6.76 1.31 -20.50
C GLY A 87 -6.35 1.20 -21.98
N PRO A 88 -5.71 2.25 -22.52
CA PRO A 88 -5.24 2.29 -23.91
C PRO A 88 -4.32 1.11 -24.24
N ASN A 89 -4.41 0.65 -25.50
CA ASN A 89 -3.58 -0.44 -26.04
C ASN A 89 -3.60 -1.74 -25.20
N GLY A 90 -4.71 -1.99 -24.47
CA GLY A 90 -4.84 -3.17 -23.62
C GLY A 90 -3.99 -3.11 -22.34
N SER A 91 -3.58 -1.93 -21.91
CA SER A 91 -2.92 -1.77 -20.61
C SER A 91 -3.81 -2.32 -19.49
N ALA A 92 -3.22 -3.15 -18.64
CA ALA A 92 -3.91 -3.87 -17.58
C ALA A 92 -3.92 -3.03 -16.29
N ILE A 93 -5.09 -2.96 -15.65
CA ILE A 93 -5.31 -2.22 -14.41
C ILE A 93 -5.98 -3.14 -13.39
N LEU A 94 -5.33 -3.33 -12.23
CA LEU A 94 -5.88 -4.06 -11.09
C LEU A 94 -6.13 -3.07 -9.95
N ILE A 95 -7.38 -2.94 -9.51
CA ILE A 95 -7.81 -1.92 -8.57
C ILE A 95 -8.18 -2.58 -7.24
N LYS A 96 -7.40 -2.32 -6.20
CA LYS A 96 -7.67 -2.77 -4.82
C LYS A 96 -8.56 -1.72 -4.14
N THR A 97 -9.68 -2.16 -3.60
CA THR A 97 -10.64 -1.28 -2.91
C THR A 97 -10.96 -1.76 -1.50
N VAL A 98 -11.37 -0.83 -0.64
CA VAL A 98 -11.88 -1.12 0.71
C VAL A 98 -13.23 -0.47 0.86
N THR A 99 -14.29 -1.26 0.83
CA THR A 99 -15.67 -0.77 0.80
C THR A 99 -16.63 -1.60 1.65
N SER A 100 -17.71 -0.97 2.08
CA SER A 100 -18.88 -1.66 2.66
C SER A 100 -19.94 -2.00 1.61
N ASN A 101 -19.88 -1.39 0.42
CA ASN A 101 -20.90 -1.54 -0.63
C ASN A 101 -20.26 -1.78 -2.01
N THR A 102 -20.07 -3.05 -2.34
CA THR A 102 -19.44 -3.48 -3.60
C THR A 102 -20.19 -3.03 -4.86
N ASN A 103 -21.53 -2.91 -4.79
CA ASN A 103 -22.33 -2.46 -5.93
C ASN A 103 -22.10 -0.97 -6.22
N ARG A 104 -22.09 -0.13 -5.16
CA ARG A 104 -21.78 1.31 -5.29
C ARG A 104 -20.38 1.50 -5.87
N THR A 105 -19.38 0.82 -5.31
CA THR A 105 -17.99 0.91 -5.75
C THR A 105 -17.83 0.45 -7.19
N SER A 106 -18.42 -0.69 -7.57
CA SER A 106 -18.38 -1.18 -8.95
C SER A 106 -18.96 -0.17 -9.94
N GLN A 107 -20.09 0.47 -9.59
CA GLN A 107 -20.72 1.48 -10.44
C GLN A 107 -19.89 2.78 -10.53
N SER A 108 -19.30 3.21 -9.42
CA SER A 108 -18.38 4.36 -9.36
C SER A 108 -17.19 4.13 -10.28
N LEU A 109 -16.48 3.00 -10.10
CA LEU A 109 -15.30 2.64 -10.89
C LEU A 109 -15.62 2.50 -12.39
N ARG A 110 -16.76 1.89 -12.73
CA ARG A 110 -17.22 1.80 -14.13
C ARG A 110 -17.39 3.17 -14.75
N THR A 111 -18.04 4.07 -14.03
CA THR A 111 -18.27 5.44 -14.48
C THR A 111 -16.96 6.21 -14.61
N ALA A 112 -16.06 6.05 -13.64
CA ALA A 112 -14.75 6.68 -13.63
C ALA A 112 -13.91 6.24 -14.83
N LEU A 113 -13.76 4.92 -15.02
CA LEU A 113 -13.02 4.36 -16.16
C LEU A 113 -13.58 4.80 -17.51
N GLN A 114 -14.91 4.74 -17.68
CA GLN A 114 -15.55 5.14 -18.95
C GLN A 114 -15.31 6.62 -19.28
N LYS A 115 -15.35 7.51 -18.28
CA LYS A 115 -15.08 8.94 -18.49
C LYS A 115 -13.61 9.21 -18.86
N ALA A 116 -12.70 8.36 -18.39
CA ALA A 116 -11.27 8.46 -18.67
C ALA A 116 -10.81 7.56 -19.84
N TRP A 117 -11.73 7.10 -20.70
CA TRP A 117 -11.45 6.25 -21.87
C TRP A 117 -10.89 4.87 -21.54
N GLY A 118 -11.10 4.38 -20.30
CA GLY A 118 -10.87 3.02 -19.89
C GLY A 118 -12.14 2.17 -19.91
N SER A 119 -12.00 0.90 -19.51
CA SER A 119 -13.13 -0.03 -19.42
C SER A 119 -12.95 -1.00 -18.25
N MET A 120 -14.07 -1.42 -17.63
CA MET A 120 -14.06 -2.53 -16.68
C MET A 120 -13.83 -3.85 -17.41
N ALA A 121 -13.04 -4.73 -16.80
CA ALA A 121 -12.82 -6.10 -17.26
C ALA A 121 -13.64 -7.10 -16.44
N GLU A 122 -13.75 -8.33 -16.94
CA GLU A 122 -14.30 -9.45 -16.18
C GLU A 122 -13.30 -9.94 -15.12
N ILE A 123 -13.82 -10.52 -14.06
CA ILE A 123 -13.00 -11.06 -12.95
C ILE A 123 -12.05 -12.13 -13.49
N GLY A 124 -10.76 -11.99 -13.17
CA GLY A 124 -9.70 -12.89 -13.60
C GLY A 124 -9.10 -12.60 -14.98
N ALA A 125 -9.62 -11.59 -15.70
CA ALA A 125 -9.09 -11.21 -17.01
C ALA A 125 -7.69 -10.55 -16.91
N VAL A 126 -7.48 -9.76 -15.85
CA VAL A 126 -6.28 -8.96 -15.61
C VAL A 126 -5.44 -9.51 -14.46
N ALA A 127 -6.06 -9.95 -13.35
CA ALA A 127 -5.37 -10.37 -12.14
C ALA A 127 -4.28 -11.43 -12.37
N ARG A 128 -4.50 -12.35 -13.32
CA ARG A 128 -3.53 -13.41 -13.71
C ARG A 128 -2.23 -12.88 -14.33
N GLN A 129 -2.17 -11.60 -14.70
CA GLN A 129 -0.97 -10.95 -15.24
C GLN A 129 -0.08 -10.37 -14.15
N PHE A 130 -0.50 -10.49 -12.89
CA PHE A 130 0.19 -9.92 -11.74
C PHE A 130 0.60 -11.02 -10.76
N LYS A 131 1.85 -10.91 -10.28
CA LYS A 131 2.38 -11.72 -9.19
C LYS A 131 2.14 -11.00 -7.87
N GLU A 132 1.56 -11.70 -6.90
CA GLU A 132 1.38 -11.20 -5.53
C GLU A 132 2.68 -11.40 -4.74
N GLN A 133 3.27 -10.32 -4.23
CA GLN A 133 4.53 -10.35 -3.47
C GLN A 133 4.41 -9.48 -2.23
N GLY A 134 5.17 -9.83 -1.17
CA GLY A 134 5.42 -8.93 -0.06
C GLY A 134 6.33 -7.80 -0.52
N PHE A 135 6.00 -6.58 -0.18
CA PHE A 135 6.74 -5.37 -0.51
C PHE A 135 7.01 -4.58 0.76
N ILE A 136 8.28 -4.30 1.04
CA ILE A 136 8.73 -3.57 2.22
C ILE A 136 9.66 -2.47 1.76
N VAL A 137 9.41 -1.24 2.22
CA VAL A 137 10.25 -0.08 1.95
C VAL A 137 10.95 0.33 3.24
N ILE A 138 12.27 0.33 3.18
CA ILE A 138 13.16 0.79 4.24
C ILE A 138 13.66 2.18 3.85
N ASP A 139 13.49 3.18 4.72
CA ASP A 139 13.90 4.57 4.48
C ASP A 139 14.90 5.09 5.53
N GLY A 140 15.41 4.21 6.39
CA GLY A 140 16.44 4.55 7.37
C GLY A 140 16.64 3.47 8.43
N LYS A 141 17.46 3.80 9.42
CA LYS A 141 17.69 2.99 10.61
C LYS A 141 17.26 3.77 11.86
N SER A 142 16.40 3.17 12.69
CA SER A 142 15.91 3.79 13.92
C SER A 142 17.01 3.82 14.97
N GLN A 143 17.27 4.98 15.55
CA GLN A 143 18.20 5.16 16.66
C GLN A 143 17.56 5.98 17.78
N MET A 144 17.78 5.54 19.01
CA MET A 144 17.38 6.33 20.18
C MET A 144 18.45 7.38 20.46
N VAL A 145 18.09 8.65 20.33
CA VAL A 145 18.96 9.79 20.62
C VAL A 145 18.42 10.58 21.80
N GLU A 146 19.32 11.16 22.59
CA GLU A 146 18.93 12.04 23.69
C GLU A 146 18.81 13.49 23.19
N ASP A 147 17.57 14.04 23.25
CA ASP A 147 17.32 15.46 23.00
C ASP A 147 16.69 16.08 24.25
N LYS A 148 17.38 17.09 24.82
CA LYS A 148 16.94 17.86 26.00
C LYS A 148 16.50 16.98 27.19
N GLY A 149 17.25 15.89 27.45
CA GLY A 149 16.95 14.97 28.55
C GLY A 149 15.80 14.00 28.28
N ARG A 150 15.35 13.88 27.03
CA ARG A 150 14.35 12.89 26.60
C ARG A 150 14.96 11.99 25.54
N GLN A 151 14.69 10.69 25.66
CA GLN A 151 15.00 9.76 24.58
C GLN A 151 13.95 9.89 23.49
N ILE A 152 14.38 10.24 22.27
CA ILE A 152 13.56 10.31 21.07
C ILE A 152 14.08 9.33 20.03
N GLU A 153 13.19 8.68 19.31
CA GLU A 153 13.53 7.88 18.16
C GLU A 153 13.81 8.81 16.98
N GLN A 154 14.97 8.66 16.36
CA GLN A 154 15.37 9.39 15.16
C GLN A 154 15.71 8.40 14.06
N ILE A 155 15.21 8.67 12.85
CA ILE A 155 15.53 7.89 11.67
C ILE A 155 16.82 8.47 11.07
N MET A 156 17.84 7.62 11.01
CA MET A 156 19.16 7.96 10.47
C MET A 156 19.39 7.24 9.14
N PRO A 157 20.25 7.76 8.26
CA PRO A 157 20.66 7.04 7.06
C PRO A 157 21.21 5.65 7.42
N PHE A 158 20.91 4.66 6.60
CA PHE A 158 21.52 3.33 6.71
C PHE A 158 22.77 3.22 5.85
N ASP A 159 23.67 2.30 6.24
CA ASP A 159 24.80 1.90 5.42
C ASP A 159 24.36 0.83 4.41
N THR A 160 24.55 1.11 3.12
CA THR A 160 24.07 0.27 2.03
C THR A 160 24.69 -1.12 2.03
N GLU A 161 26.02 -1.21 2.26
CA GLU A 161 26.73 -2.49 2.26
C GLU A 161 26.29 -3.38 3.41
N THR A 162 26.09 -2.78 4.60
CA THR A 162 25.57 -3.49 5.77
C THR A 162 24.14 -3.97 5.53
N LEU A 163 23.27 -3.13 4.97
CA LEU A 163 21.90 -3.52 4.68
C LEU A 163 21.83 -4.66 3.66
N GLU A 164 22.61 -4.60 2.59
CA GLU A 164 22.68 -5.68 1.59
C GLU A 164 23.08 -7.02 2.23
N MET A 165 24.11 -7.03 3.07
CA MET A 165 24.55 -8.24 3.78
C MET A 165 23.47 -8.78 4.71
N GLU A 166 22.82 -7.91 5.52
CA GLU A 166 21.78 -8.31 6.46
C GLU A 166 20.52 -8.82 5.72
N MET A 167 20.18 -8.25 4.55
CA MET A 167 19.04 -8.72 3.75
C MET A 167 19.31 -10.05 3.04
N MET A 168 20.55 -10.34 2.65
CA MET A 168 20.92 -11.64 2.04
C MET A 168 20.68 -12.83 2.96
N ASP A 169 20.69 -12.64 4.27
CA ASP A 169 20.42 -13.70 5.25
C ASP A 169 18.90 -13.97 5.42
N LEU A 170 18.05 -13.17 4.81
CA LEU A 170 16.59 -13.30 4.90
C LEU A 170 16.00 -13.97 3.63
N PRO A 171 14.83 -14.63 3.75
CA PRO A 171 14.16 -15.23 2.60
C PRO A 171 13.47 -14.17 1.72
N ILE A 172 14.28 -13.31 1.09
CA ILE A 172 13.82 -12.32 0.14
C ILE A 172 13.89 -12.84 -1.30
N GLU A 173 13.06 -12.33 -2.19
CA GLU A 173 13.09 -12.66 -3.62
C GLU A 173 13.95 -11.66 -4.41
N ASP A 174 13.92 -10.39 -4.02
CA ASP A 174 14.70 -9.32 -4.66
C ASP A 174 14.94 -8.15 -3.70
N LEU A 175 15.98 -7.36 -3.98
CA LEU A 175 16.34 -6.16 -3.26
C LEU A 175 16.75 -5.07 -4.24
N SER A 176 16.13 -3.91 -4.16
CA SER A 176 16.51 -2.73 -4.93
C SER A 176 16.84 -1.57 -3.99
N ILE A 177 17.99 -0.95 -4.17
CA ILE A 177 18.43 0.18 -3.36
C ILE A 177 18.64 1.39 -4.27
N ASP A 178 17.97 2.49 -3.97
CA ASP A 178 18.17 3.79 -4.61
C ASP A 178 18.42 4.83 -3.52
N TRP A 179 19.68 5.20 -3.37
CA TRP A 179 20.21 6.07 -2.32
C TRP A 179 19.89 5.56 -0.91
N GLN A 180 18.93 6.19 -0.20
CA GLN A 180 18.52 5.89 1.19
C GLN A 180 17.14 5.23 1.26
N ILE A 181 16.70 4.66 0.15
CA ILE A 181 15.47 3.88 0.06
C ILE A 181 15.83 2.48 -0.41
N ALA A 182 15.46 1.47 0.35
CA ALA A 182 15.58 0.08 -0.06
C ALA A 182 14.20 -0.55 -0.18
N GLU A 183 13.95 -1.18 -1.32
CA GLU A 183 12.74 -1.92 -1.63
C GLU A 183 13.06 -3.42 -1.55
N VAL A 184 12.43 -4.10 -0.61
CA VAL A 184 12.60 -5.53 -0.36
C VAL A 184 11.36 -6.26 -0.86
N TYR A 185 11.58 -7.26 -1.72
CA TYR A 185 10.52 -8.10 -2.29
C TYR A 185 10.60 -9.49 -1.70
N THR A 186 9.45 -10.02 -1.27
CA THR A 186 9.37 -11.34 -0.64
C THR A 186 8.26 -12.17 -1.25
N SER A 187 8.26 -13.47 -1.00
CA SER A 187 7.04 -14.24 -1.19
C SER A 187 5.95 -13.76 -0.22
N LYS A 188 4.68 -13.99 -0.56
CA LYS A 188 3.57 -13.68 0.35
C LYS A 188 3.69 -14.42 1.69
N SER A 189 4.20 -15.65 1.68
CA SER A 189 4.38 -16.48 2.88
C SER A 189 5.45 -15.95 3.81
N ASP A 190 6.53 -15.38 3.26
CA ASP A 190 7.70 -14.93 4.02
C ASP A 190 7.58 -13.47 4.45
N PHE A 191 6.60 -12.73 3.91
CA PHE A 191 6.41 -11.31 4.16
C PHE A 191 6.42 -10.93 5.64
N VAL A 192 5.63 -11.63 6.46
CA VAL A 192 5.50 -11.30 7.90
C VAL A 192 6.80 -11.58 8.65
N SER A 193 7.49 -12.69 8.34
CA SER A 193 8.76 -13.05 8.97
C SER A 193 9.89 -12.11 8.59
N VAL A 194 10.00 -11.75 7.29
CA VAL A 194 11.00 -10.80 6.80
C VAL A 194 10.76 -9.42 7.38
N ARG A 195 9.51 -8.92 7.35
CA ARG A 195 9.17 -7.63 7.97
C ARG A 195 9.59 -7.56 9.43
N LYS A 196 9.31 -8.63 10.20
CA LYS A 196 9.69 -8.71 11.60
C LYS A 196 11.22 -8.66 11.78
N ALA A 197 11.96 -9.42 10.98
CA ALA A 197 13.42 -9.44 11.00
C ALA A 197 14.02 -8.05 10.66
N VAL A 198 13.47 -7.35 9.67
CA VAL A 198 13.89 -5.99 9.29
C VAL A 198 13.73 -5.01 10.47
N VAL A 199 12.61 -5.09 11.21
CA VAL A 199 12.38 -4.28 12.42
C VAL A 199 13.35 -4.67 13.53
N GLU A 200 13.61 -5.97 13.76
CA GLU A 200 14.55 -6.46 14.79
C GLU A 200 16.00 -6.04 14.50
N LEU A 201 16.38 -5.89 13.21
CA LEU A 201 17.67 -5.32 12.79
C LEU A 201 17.76 -3.80 13.00
N GLY A 202 16.65 -3.17 13.43
CA GLY A 202 16.58 -1.74 13.74
C GLY A 202 16.31 -0.85 12.53
N TYR A 203 15.87 -1.39 11.40
CA TYR A 203 15.48 -0.58 10.24
C TYR A 203 14.10 0.02 10.42
N HIS A 204 13.95 1.25 9.93
CA HIS A 204 12.66 1.91 9.85
C HIS A 204 11.95 1.52 8.54
N ILE A 205 10.71 1.08 8.67
CA ILE A 205 9.86 0.69 7.55
C ILE A 205 8.84 1.80 7.30
N SER A 206 8.93 2.45 6.14
CA SER A 206 7.97 3.47 5.71
C SER A 206 6.72 2.87 5.05
N GLU A 207 6.87 1.72 4.39
CA GLU A 207 5.77 1.00 3.78
C GLU A 207 5.98 -0.52 3.90
N ALA A 208 4.91 -1.25 4.22
CA ALA A 208 4.86 -2.70 4.15
C ALA A 208 3.44 -3.15 3.85
N ASP A 209 3.26 -3.86 2.74
CA ASP A 209 1.96 -4.44 2.32
C ASP A 209 2.21 -5.57 1.30
N ILE A 210 1.15 -6.31 0.95
CA ILE A 210 1.18 -7.23 -0.18
C ILE A 210 0.81 -6.43 -1.44
N HIS A 211 1.71 -6.42 -2.41
CA HIS A 211 1.55 -5.72 -3.68
C HIS A 211 1.42 -6.69 -4.85
N PHE A 212 0.92 -6.19 -5.97
CA PHE A 212 0.73 -6.92 -7.21
C PHE A 212 1.63 -6.34 -8.30
N PHE A 213 2.60 -7.12 -8.75
CA PHE A 213 3.57 -6.72 -9.76
C PHE A 213 3.28 -7.40 -11.09
N ALA A 214 3.16 -6.62 -12.17
CA ALA A 214 2.91 -7.18 -13.49
C ALA A 214 4.09 -8.03 -13.97
N GLU A 215 3.81 -9.25 -14.43
CA GLU A 215 4.84 -10.14 -14.99
C GLU A 215 5.36 -9.62 -16.35
N ASN A 216 4.49 -8.99 -17.12
CA ASN A 216 4.84 -8.40 -18.41
C ASN A 216 4.47 -6.92 -18.42
N GLN A 217 5.42 -6.10 -18.81
CA GLN A 217 5.23 -4.66 -18.92
C GLN A 217 5.00 -4.24 -20.36
N ILE A 218 4.21 -3.17 -20.53
CA ILE A 218 4.01 -2.49 -21.80
C ILE A 218 4.48 -1.04 -21.71
N SER A 219 4.90 -0.47 -22.83
CA SER A 219 5.24 0.96 -22.92
C SER A 219 4.14 1.69 -23.69
N LEU A 220 3.67 2.79 -23.12
CA LEU A 220 2.76 3.72 -23.78
C LEU A 220 3.50 5.03 -24.03
N THR A 221 3.16 5.69 -25.14
CA THR A 221 3.75 6.98 -25.53
C THR A 221 2.68 7.94 -26.01
N GLY A 222 2.98 9.26 -25.98
CA GLY A 222 2.07 10.30 -26.50
C GLY A 222 0.70 10.28 -25.81
N GLU A 223 -0.35 10.40 -26.60
CA GLU A 223 -1.74 10.51 -26.15
C GLU A 223 -2.22 9.29 -25.32
N ASP A 224 -1.76 8.09 -25.67
CA ASP A 224 -2.10 6.87 -24.90
C ASP A 224 -1.55 6.92 -23.48
N ARG A 225 -0.33 7.46 -23.30
CA ARG A 225 0.26 7.64 -21.99
C ARG A 225 -0.49 8.68 -21.16
N GLU A 226 -0.81 9.82 -21.75
CA GLU A 226 -1.59 10.89 -21.11
C GLU A 226 -2.97 10.38 -20.68
N THR A 227 -3.64 9.63 -21.56
CA THR A 227 -4.92 8.98 -21.25
C THR A 227 -4.80 8.01 -20.08
N PHE A 228 -3.74 7.20 -20.06
CA PHE A 228 -3.53 6.26 -18.97
C PHE A 228 -3.23 6.96 -17.62
N GLU A 229 -2.42 8.00 -17.63
CA GLU A 229 -2.16 8.82 -16.46
C GLU A 229 -3.44 9.48 -15.92
N HIS A 230 -4.31 9.95 -16.82
CA HIS A 230 -5.62 10.46 -16.43
C HIS A 230 -6.52 9.37 -15.82
N ILE A 231 -6.51 8.13 -16.33
CA ILE A 231 -7.21 7.00 -15.72
C ILE A 231 -6.73 6.81 -14.28
N LEU A 232 -5.40 6.80 -14.04
CA LEU A 232 -4.86 6.65 -12.70
C LEU A 232 -5.31 7.78 -11.77
N GLU A 233 -5.34 9.02 -12.26
CA GLU A 233 -5.83 10.17 -11.48
C GLU A 233 -7.27 9.99 -11.04
N VAL A 234 -8.15 9.67 -11.97
CA VAL A 234 -9.59 9.50 -11.69
C VAL A 234 -9.84 8.33 -10.74
N LEU A 235 -9.08 7.24 -10.87
CA LEU A 235 -9.18 6.11 -9.93
C LEU A 235 -8.66 6.48 -8.53
N HIS A 236 -7.58 7.24 -8.47
CA HIS A 236 -7.03 7.70 -7.19
C HIS A 236 -7.93 8.70 -6.46
N ASP A 237 -8.85 9.37 -7.14
CA ASP A 237 -9.82 10.28 -6.52
C ASP A 237 -11.01 9.55 -5.88
N ASP A 238 -11.24 8.27 -6.19
CA ASP A 238 -12.32 7.49 -5.57
C ASP A 238 -11.98 7.10 -4.12
N GLU A 239 -12.91 7.36 -3.20
CA GLU A 239 -12.72 7.17 -1.74
C GLU A 239 -12.65 5.71 -1.29
N ASP A 240 -13.07 4.78 -2.12
CA ASP A 240 -13.00 3.34 -1.86
C ASP A 240 -11.73 2.70 -2.43
N VAL A 241 -11.02 3.38 -3.34
CA VAL A 241 -9.79 2.85 -3.95
C VAL A 241 -8.61 2.97 -2.99
N ASP A 242 -8.04 1.84 -2.60
CA ASP A 242 -6.82 1.75 -1.78
C ASP A 242 -5.56 1.88 -2.64
N GLN A 243 -5.42 0.99 -3.62
CA GLN A 243 -4.26 0.96 -4.53
C GLN A 243 -4.67 0.61 -5.96
N VAL A 244 -3.90 1.09 -6.92
CA VAL A 244 -4.05 0.77 -8.34
C VAL A 244 -2.73 0.19 -8.84
N TYR A 245 -2.76 -1.04 -9.30
CA TYR A 245 -1.63 -1.73 -9.92
C TYR A 245 -1.82 -1.76 -11.43
N HIS A 246 -0.73 -1.67 -12.17
CA HIS A 246 -0.78 -1.64 -13.63
C HIS A 246 0.47 -2.26 -14.25
N ASN A 247 0.38 -2.60 -15.54
CA ASN A 247 1.49 -3.19 -16.29
C ASN A 247 2.26 -2.19 -17.15
N LEU A 248 2.10 -0.90 -16.92
CA LEU A 248 2.87 0.12 -17.65
C LEU A 248 4.31 0.14 -17.15
N ALA A 249 5.28 0.10 -18.07
CA ALA A 249 6.68 0.38 -17.79
C ALA A 249 6.86 1.88 -17.47
N LEU A 250 7.60 2.18 -16.40
CA LEU A 250 7.88 3.54 -15.92
C LEU A 250 9.06 4.18 -16.64
#